data_5b4bf13b4224a476d3ec10f60cdd68ad
#
_entry.id   5b4bf13b4224a476d3ec10f60cdd68ad
#
_cell.length_a   1.000
_cell.length_b   1.000
_cell.length_c   1.000
_cell.angle_alpha   90.00
_cell.angle_beta   90.00
_cell.angle_gamma   90.00
#
_symmetry.space_group_name_H-M   'P 1'
#
loop_
_entity.id
_entity.type
_entity.pdbx_description
1 polymer ?
#
loop_
_entity_poly.entity_id
_entity_poly.type
_entity_poly.pdbx_seq_one_letter_code
_entity_poly.pdbx_strand_id
1 'polypeptide(L)'
;MISKVILASNSNVRAEILRKHNFKVEQIPSGVDEEEVKLALIQNKATCLQIAKNLAELKACKVSSKFPSEVVIGADQVLEFNKENIDKPKNKNEAKKILAKLNNNEHTLQSAVCVARNGSMISHFDDTAKLKMKALSEKEIDNYLDNINENILRSYGVYQIEAQGRKLFEEINGEEESILGMPIDKLKPYLHSLV
;
A
#
# COMPACT_ATOMS: atom_id res chain seq x y z
N MET A 1 13.69 -22.98 -5.47
CA MET A 1 13.00 -22.09 -4.51
C MET A 1 13.60 -20.70 -4.63
N ILE A 2 12.78 -19.69 -5.01
CA ILE A 2 13.26 -18.31 -5.15
C ILE A 2 13.53 -17.75 -3.76
N SER A 3 14.77 -17.33 -3.53
CA SER A 3 15.21 -16.70 -2.29
C SER A 3 15.54 -15.20 -2.47
N LYS A 4 15.72 -14.74 -3.72
CA LYS A 4 16.01 -13.33 -4.07
C LYS A 4 14.89 -12.77 -4.92
N VAL A 5 14.43 -11.58 -4.58
CA VAL A 5 13.41 -10.82 -5.32
C VAL A 5 13.79 -9.35 -5.42
N ILE A 6 13.36 -8.70 -6.47
CA ILE A 6 13.42 -7.23 -6.59
C ILE A 6 12.06 -6.68 -6.17
N LEU A 7 12.05 -5.72 -5.25
CA LEU A 7 10.86 -4.95 -4.88
C LEU A 7 10.86 -3.62 -5.62
N ALA A 8 9.91 -3.43 -6.52
CA ALA A 8 9.73 -2.21 -7.32
C ALA A 8 9.04 -1.09 -6.50
N SER A 9 9.59 -0.79 -5.31
CA SER A 9 9.02 0.18 -4.36
C SER A 9 10.08 0.74 -3.43
N ASN A 10 9.88 2.00 -2.99
CA ASN A 10 10.67 2.65 -1.93
C ASN A 10 10.17 2.32 -0.51
N SER A 11 9.10 1.54 -0.36
CA SER A 11 8.52 1.22 0.95
C SER A 11 9.42 0.29 1.75
N ASN A 12 10.02 0.81 2.82
CA ASN A 12 10.82 0.01 3.75
C ASN A 12 9.96 -1.05 4.46
N VAL A 13 8.73 -0.71 4.82
CA VAL A 13 7.80 -1.64 5.47
C VAL A 13 7.56 -2.88 4.60
N ARG A 14 7.27 -2.69 3.31
CA ARG A 14 7.09 -3.81 2.38
C ARG A 14 8.35 -4.66 2.23
N ALA A 15 9.52 -4.01 2.20
CA ALA A 15 10.80 -4.72 2.13
C ALA A 15 11.07 -5.53 3.40
N GLU A 16 10.76 -4.97 4.56
CA GLU A 16 10.91 -5.66 5.85
C GLU A 16 9.98 -6.86 5.97
N ILE A 17 8.73 -6.75 5.52
CA ILE A 17 7.80 -7.89 5.46
C ILE A 17 8.40 -9.03 4.64
N LEU A 18 8.86 -8.76 3.42
CA LEU A 18 9.48 -9.78 2.59
C LEU A 18 10.72 -10.40 3.25
N ARG A 19 11.58 -9.58 3.90
CA ARG A 19 12.77 -10.07 4.63
C ARG A 19 12.39 -10.94 5.82
N LYS A 20 11.36 -10.57 6.59
CA LYS A 20 10.81 -11.37 7.70
C LYS A 20 10.35 -12.75 7.23
N HIS A 21 9.90 -12.85 5.99
CA HIS A 21 9.52 -14.12 5.34
C HIS A 21 10.68 -14.80 4.58
N ASN A 22 11.93 -14.46 4.90
CA ASN A 22 13.17 -15.08 4.41
C ASN A 22 13.49 -14.81 2.93
N PHE A 23 12.95 -13.76 2.32
CA PHE A 23 13.38 -13.32 0.99
C PHE A 23 14.55 -12.33 1.08
N LYS A 24 15.54 -12.50 0.23
CA LYS A 24 16.58 -11.49 -0.02
C LYS A 24 15.99 -10.43 -0.93
N VAL A 25 15.84 -9.21 -0.42
CA VAL A 25 15.14 -8.12 -1.12
C VAL A 25 16.11 -7.05 -1.58
N GLU A 26 16.13 -6.81 -2.88
CA GLU A 26 16.72 -5.62 -3.49
C GLU A 26 15.60 -4.64 -3.81
N GLN A 27 15.71 -3.39 -3.32
CA GLN A 27 14.72 -2.34 -3.59
C GLN A 27 15.17 -1.50 -4.77
N ILE A 28 14.32 -1.43 -5.80
CA ILE A 28 14.55 -0.63 -7.00
C ILE A 28 13.29 0.20 -7.27
N PRO A 29 13.35 1.54 -7.10
CA PRO A 29 12.21 2.40 -7.37
C PRO A 29 11.72 2.25 -8.81
N SER A 30 10.42 2.14 -9.01
CA SER A 30 9.83 1.96 -10.35
C SER A 30 9.94 3.20 -11.23
N GLY A 31 9.90 4.40 -10.61
CA GLY A 31 9.83 5.66 -11.34
C GLY A 31 8.57 5.79 -12.21
N VAL A 32 7.47 5.14 -11.81
CA VAL A 32 6.13 5.34 -12.39
C VAL A 32 5.57 6.65 -11.86
N ASP A 33 4.98 7.46 -12.74
CA ASP A 33 4.17 8.61 -12.33
C ASP A 33 2.81 8.09 -11.84
N GLU A 34 2.75 7.85 -10.53
CA GLU A 34 1.56 7.27 -9.90
C GLU A 34 0.37 8.23 -9.92
N GLU A 35 0.61 9.55 -9.86
CA GLU A 35 -0.45 10.57 -9.87
C GLU A 35 -1.13 10.61 -11.25
N GLU A 36 -0.35 10.67 -12.32
CA GLU A 36 -0.89 10.66 -13.69
C GLU A 36 -1.70 9.40 -13.98
N VAL A 37 -1.14 8.22 -13.67
CA VAL A 37 -1.82 6.94 -13.87
C VAL A 37 -3.12 6.85 -13.08
N LYS A 38 -3.10 7.28 -11.82
CA LYS A 38 -4.27 7.28 -10.94
C LYS A 38 -5.37 8.18 -11.49
N LEU A 39 -5.04 9.40 -11.91
CA LEU A 39 -6.00 10.33 -12.50
C LEU A 39 -6.66 9.74 -13.75
N ALA A 40 -5.88 9.14 -14.64
CA ALA A 40 -6.42 8.48 -15.84
C ALA A 40 -7.37 7.32 -15.48
N LEU A 41 -7.03 6.50 -14.50
CA LEU A 41 -7.87 5.39 -14.03
C LEU A 41 -9.17 5.88 -13.41
N ILE A 42 -9.13 6.93 -12.59
CA ILE A 42 -10.31 7.55 -11.97
C ILE A 42 -11.25 8.12 -13.05
N GLN A 43 -10.71 8.81 -14.06
CA GLN A 43 -11.50 9.33 -15.19
C GLN A 43 -12.21 8.20 -15.95
N ASN A 44 -11.60 7.02 -16.01
CA ASN A 44 -12.17 5.81 -16.60
C ASN A 44 -13.05 5.00 -15.62
N LYS A 45 -13.42 5.58 -14.45
CA LYS A 45 -14.27 4.97 -13.43
C LYS A 45 -13.74 3.65 -12.86
N ALA A 46 -12.42 3.49 -12.81
CA ALA A 46 -11.80 2.35 -12.16
C ALA A 46 -12.11 2.35 -10.66
N THR A 47 -12.37 1.18 -10.10
CA THR A 47 -12.52 1.01 -8.64
C THR A 47 -11.18 1.19 -7.93
N CYS A 48 -11.20 1.45 -6.63
CA CYS A 48 -9.98 1.58 -5.82
C CYS A 48 -9.09 0.33 -5.90
N LEU A 49 -9.70 -0.86 -5.91
CA LEU A 49 -8.95 -2.10 -6.12
C LEU A 49 -8.31 -2.17 -7.52
N GLN A 50 -9.02 -1.76 -8.56
CA GLN A 50 -8.44 -1.70 -9.92
C GLN A 50 -7.28 -0.71 -10.00
N ILE A 51 -7.37 0.43 -9.31
CA ILE A 51 -6.27 1.40 -9.23
C ILE A 51 -5.04 0.76 -8.56
N ALA A 52 -5.21 0.11 -7.41
CA ALA A 52 -4.11 -0.57 -6.71
C ALA A 52 -3.47 -1.66 -7.59
N LYS A 53 -4.28 -2.48 -8.27
CA LYS A 53 -3.80 -3.56 -9.17
C LYS A 53 -3.00 -3.00 -10.34
N ASN A 54 -3.51 -1.99 -11.04
CA ASN A 54 -2.83 -1.38 -12.18
C ASN A 54 -1.50 -0.73 -11.77
N LEU A 55 -1.47 0.00 -10.65
CA LEU A 55 -0.24 0.61 -10.16
C LEU A 55 0.80 -0.44 -9.75
N ALA A 56 0.37 -1.52 -9.07
CA ALA A 56 1.26 -2.63 -8.72
C ALA A 56 1.86 -3.28 -9.97
N GLU A 57 1.04 -3.53 -11.00
CA GLU A 57 1.47 -4.12 -12.27
C GLU A 57 2.46 -3.22 -13.02
N LEU A 58 2.13 -1.94 -13.21
CA LEU A 58 3.00 -0.98 -13.88
C LEU A 58 4.37 -0.87 -13.21
N LYS A 59 4.38 -0.83 -11.86
CA LYS A 59 5.64 -0.81 -11.08
C LYS A 59 6.47 -2.07 -11.32
N ALA A 60 5.84 -3.24 -11.24
CA ALA A 60 6.52 -4.52 -11.43
C ALA A 60 7.07 -4.67 -12.86
N CYS A 61 6.23 -4.46 -13.87
CA CYS A 61 6.60 -4.64 -15.27
C CYS A 61 7.69 -3.67 -15.72
N LYS A 62 7.61 -2.39 -15.29
CA LYS A 62 8.62 -1.37 -15.63
C LYS A 62 10.01 -1.70 -15.08
N VAL A 63 10.09 -2.24 -13.87
CA VAL A 63 11.37 -2.68 -13.29
C VAL A 63 11.80 -4.00 -13.91
N SER A 64 10.89 -4.96 -14.09
CA SER A 64 11.17 -6.26 -14.66
C SER A 64 11.72 -6.20 -16.08
N SER A 65 11.32 -5.22 -16.90
CA SER A 65 11.89 -5.03 -18.24
C SER A 65 13.39 -4.69 -18.23
N LYS A 66 13.88 -4.12 -17.13
CA LYS A 66 15.32 -3.81 -16.93
C LYS A 66 16.10 -4.97 -16.32
N PHE A 67 15.41 -5.91 -15.68
CA PHE A 67 15.97 -7.07 -14.99
C PHE A 67 15.24 -8.35 -15.43
N PRO A 68 15.37 -8.77 -16.70
CA PRO A 68 14.51 -9.80 -17.30
C PRO A 68 14.60 -11.18 -16.61
N SER A 69 15.76 -11.54 -16.07
CA SER A 69 15.95 -12.84 -15.39
C SER A 69 15.40 -12.87 -13.96
N GLU A 70 15.15 -11.72 -13.38
CA GLU A 70 14.78 -11.59 -11.97
C GLU A 70 13.25 -11.64 -11.77
N VAL A 71 12.85 -12.11 -10.59
CA VAL A 71 11.47 -11.98 -10.14
C VAL A 71 11.29 -10.62 -9.50
N VAL A 72 10.39 -9.82 -10.05
CA VAL A 72 10.11 -8.47 -9.60
C VAL A 72 8.72 -8.40 -8.99
N ILE A 73 8.63 -7.79 -7.82
CA ILE A 73 7.40 -7.57 -7.07
C ILE A 73 7.07 -6.07 -7.10
N GLY A 74 5.92 -5.73 -7.67
CA GLY A 74 5.32 -4.40 -7.54
C GLY A 74 4.18 -4.47 -6.53
N ALA A 75 4.00 -3.42 -5.73
CA ALA A 75 2.91 -3.36 -4.76
C ALA A 75 2.33 -1.96 -4.67
N ASP A 76 1.02 -1.88 -4.52
CA ASP A 76 0.30 -0.64 -4.27
C ASP A 76 -0.81 -0.84 -3.25
N GLN A 77 -1.22 0.25 -2.60
CA GLN A 77 -2.32 0.27 -1.66
C GLN A 77 -3.11 1.56 -1.79
N VAL A 78 -4.41 1.43 -1.84
CA VAL A 78 -5.36 2.54 -1.93
C VAL A 78 -6.26 2.55 -0.70
N LEU A 79 -6.37 3.71 -0.02
CA LEU A 79 -7.38 3.95 0.99
C LEU A 79 -8.69 4.32 0.28
N GLU A 80 -9.72 3.54 0.53
CA GLU A 80 -11.05 3.71 -0.03
C GLU A 80 -12.04 4.15 1.07
N PHE A 81 -12.74 5.24 0.84
CA PHE A 81 -13.85 5.68 1.68
C PHE A 81 -15.04 6.09 0.81
N ASN A 82 -16.20 5.49 1.06
CA ASN A 82 -17.42 5.69 0.25
C ASN A 82 -17.21 5.44 -1.26
N LYS A 83 -16.40 4.43 -1.61
CA LYS A 83 -16.00 4.09 -2.99
C LYS A 83 -15.11 5.13 -3.67
N GLU A 84 -14.63 6.10 -2.94
CA GLU A 84 -13.68 7.10 -3.42
C GLU A 84 -12.26 6.79 -2.93
N ASN A 85 -11.29 7.02 -3.81
CA ASN A 85 -9.88 7.00 -3.43
C ASN A 85 -9.56 8.20 -2.53
N ILE A 86 -8.88 7.96 -1.42
CA ILE A 86 -8.34 9.00 -0.55
C ILE A 86 -6.82 9.02 -0.72
N ASP A 87 -6.32 10.12 -1.25
CA ASP A 87 -4.89 10.30 -1.46
C ASP A 87 -4.13 10.60 -0.16
N LYS A 88 -2.82 10.37 -0.19
CA LYS A 88 -1.95 10.74 0.91
C LYS A 88 -1.91 12.26 1.08
N PRO A 89 -1.97 12.76 2.32
CA PRO A 89 -1.95 14.20 2.57
C PRO A 89 -0.58 14.80 2.25
N LYS A 90 -0.57 16.01 1.71
CA LYS A 90 0.65 16.77 1.43
C LYS A 90 1.20 17.47 2.68
N ASN A 91 0.34 17.71 3.67
CA ASN A 91 0.66 18.43 4.92
C ASN A 91 -0.33 18.05 6.05
N LYS A 92 -0.07 18.53 7.27
CA LYS A 92 -0.92 18.28 8.45
C LYS A 92 -2.36 18.80 8.29
N ASN A 93 -2.58 19.90 7.58
CA ASN A 93 -3.94 20.45 7.39
C ASN A 93 -4.79 19.52 6.51
N GLU A 94 -4.22 18.96 5.45
CA GLU A 94 -4.89 17.94 4.64
C GLU A 94 -5.12 16.67 5.44
N ALA A 95 -4.14 16.22 6.23
CA ALA A 95 -4.28 15.08 7.10
C ALA A 95 -5.42 15.23 8.11
N LYS A 96 -5.56 16.43 8.72
CA LYS A 96 -6.67 16.75 9.63
C LYS A 96 -8.03 16.62 8.93
N LYS A 97 -8.16 17.15 7.71
CA LYS A 97 -9.40 17.03 6.92
C LYS A 97 -9.74 15.57 6.59
N ILE A 98 -8.74 14.77 6.22
CA ILE A 98 -8.94 13.34 5.93
C ILE A 98 -9.34 12.60 7.21
N LEU A 99 -8.65 12.81 8.34
CA LEU A 99 -9.01 12.19 9.61
C LEU A 99 -10.42 12.59 10.07
N ALA A 100 -10.82 13.84 9.90
CA ALA A 100 -12.18 14.29 10.19
C ALA A 100 -13.22 13.59 9.28
N LYS A 101 -12.91 13.37 8.00
CA LYS A 101 -13.77 12.63 7.05
C LYS A 101 -13.92 11.15 7.46
N LEU A 102 -12.85 10.52 7.93
CA LEU A 102 -12.82 9.12 8.35
C LEU A 102 -13.34 8.91 9.79
N ASN A 103 -13.42 9.96 10.60
CA ASN A 103 -13.78 9.94 12.01
C ASN A 103 -15.12 9.25 12.24
N ASN A 104 -15.17 8.29 13.18
CA ASN A 104 -16.34 7.47 13.49
C ASN A 104 -16.92 6.68 12.30
N ASN A 105 -16.14 6.47 11.24
CA ASN A 105 -16.54 5.72 10.05
C ASN A 105 -15.65 4.51 9.80
N GLU A 106 -16.18 3.53 9.05
CA GLU A 106 -15.40 2.45 8.48
C GLU A 106 -14.85 2.88 7.12
N HIS A 107 -13.61 2.53 6.86
CA HIS A 107 -12.98 2.66 5.56
C HIS A 107 -12.20 1.40 5.22
N THR A 108 -11.73 1.29 3.99
CA THR A 108 -11.12 0.09 3.45
C THR A 108 -9.72 0.40 2.93
N LEU A 109 -8.79 -0.53 3.14
CA LEU A 109 -7.50 -0.55 2.47
C LEU A 109 -7.53 -1.63 1.39
N GLN A 110 -7.35 -1.24 0.13
CA GLN A 110 -7.23 -2.12 -1.02
C GLN A 110 -5.75 -2.32 -1.33
N SER A 111 -5.19 -3.48 -1.00
CA SER A 111 -3.78 -3.80 -1.21
C SER A 111 -3.62 -4.75 -2.38
N ALA A 112 -2.69 -4.47 -3.29
CA ALA A 112 -2.42 -5.29 -4.45
C ALA A 112 -0.92 -5.50 -4.65
N VAL A 113 -0.57 -6.70 -5.11
CA VAL A 113 0.79 -7.11 -5.48
C VAL A 113 0.75 -7.75 -6.86
N CYS A 114 1.70 -7.36 -7.69
CA CYS A 114 1.98 -7.99 -8.98
C CYS A 114 3.37 -8.62 -8.94
N VAL A 115 3.47 -9.83 -9.48
CA VAL A 115 4.75 -10.51 -9.74
C VAL A 115 5.00 -10.46 -11.24
N ALA A 116 6.17 -9.96 -11.65
CA ALA A 116 6.56 -9.83 -13.04
C ALA A 116 7.92 -10.47 -13.30
N ARG A 117 8.11 -10.93 -14.54
CA ARG A 117 9.38 -11.43 -15.10
C ARG A 117 9.42 -11.07 -16.60
N ASN A 118 10.58 -10.73 -17.14
CA ASN A 118 10.76 -10.36 -18.55
C ASN A 118 9.83 -9.21 -19.00
N GLY A 119 9.56 -8.24 -18.13
CA GLY A 119 8.70 -7.09 -18.44
C GLY A 119 7.20 -7.39 -18.45
N SER A 120 6.78 -8.61 -18.12
CA SER A 120 5.38 -9.03 -18.15
C SER A 120 4.93 -9.55 -16.78
N MET A 121 3.67 -9.29 -16.44
CA MET A 121 3.02 -9.87 -15.28
C MET A 121 2.92 -11.40 -15.42
N ILE A 122 3.29 -12.13 -14.38
CA ILE A 122 3.14 -13.58 -14.30
C ILE A 122 2.12 -14.02 -13.26
N SER A 123 1.84 -13.16 -12.26
CA SER A 123 0.75 -13.36 -11.30
C SER A 123 0.41 -12.06 -10.59
N HIS A 124 -0.76 -12.01 -9.97
CA HIS A 124 -1.17 -10.92 -9.08
C HIS A 124 -1.97 -11.44 -7.89
N PHE A 125 -1.91 -10.70 -6.79
CA PHE A 125 -2.64 -10.98 -5.55
C PHE A 125 -3.18 -9.67 -5.00
N ASP A 126 -4.33 -9.75 -4.37
CA ASP A 126 -4.92 -8.60 -3.69
C ASP A 126 -5.57 -9.03 -2.36
N ASP A 127 -5.70 -8.07 -1.47
CA ASP A 127 -6.38 -8.23 -0.21
C ASP A 127 -7.05 -6.94 0.23
N THR A 128 -8.07 -7.09 1.07
CA THR A 128 -8.91 -5.99 1.54
C THR A 128 -8.98 -6.02 3.06
N ALA A 129 -8.62 -4.92 3.70
CA ALA A 129 -8.79 -4.74 5.13
C ALA A 129 -9.82 -3.64 5.41
N LYS A 130 -10.62 -3.81 6.47
CA LYS A 130 -11.61 -2.85 6.93
C LYS A 130 -11.19 -2.29 8.28
N LEU A 131 -11.20 -0.98 8.41
CA LEU A 131 -10.79 -0.29 9.62
C LEU A 131 -11.88 0.68 10.06
N LYS A 132 -12.35 0.51 11.31
CA LYS A 132 -13.33 1.39 11.93
C LYS A 132 -12.63 2.36 12.84
N MET A 133 -12.68 3.67 12.53
CA MET A 133 -12.15 4.71 13.41
C MET A 133 -13.07 4.93 14.60
N LYS A 134 -12.46 5.25 15.74
CA LYS A 134 -13.17 5.73 16.93
C LYS A 134 -13.84 7.08 16.64
N ALA A 135 -14.83 7.43 17.47
CA ALA A 135 -15.33 8.80 17.53
C ALA A 135 -14.33 9.65 18.30
N LEU A 136 -13.50 10.40 17.59
CA LEU A 136 -12.47 11.28 18.14
C LEU A 136 -12.97 12.72 18.17
N SER A 137 -12.65 13.44 19.25
CA SER A 137 -12.79 14.91 19.28
C SER A 137 -11.75 15.58 18.39
N GLU A 138 -12.01 16.84 18.00
CA GLU A 138 -11.04 17.62 17.24
C GLU A 138 -9.69 17.75 17.96
N LYS A 139 -9.71 17.90 19.28
CA LYS A 139 -8.50 17.95 20.11
C LYS A 139 -7.69 16.66 20.09
N GLU A 140 -8.33 15.50 20.03
CA GLU A 140 -7.63 14.21 19.92
C GLU A 140 -6.97 14.04 18.55
N ILE A 141 -7.64 14.50 17.47
CA ILE A 141 -7.06 14.52 16.12
C ILE A 141 -5.86 15.46 16.08
N ASP A 142 -5.97 16.66 16.64
CA ASP A 142 -4.87 17.63 16.70
C ASP A 142 -3.69 17.08 17.50
N ASN A 143 -3.94 16.52 18.69
CA ASN A 143 -2.90 15.90 19.51
C ASN A 143 -2.19 14.74 18.78
N TYR A 144 -2.93 13.95 18.00
CA TYR A 144 -2.33 12.88 17.21
C TYR A 144 -1.40 13.46 16.13
N LEU A 145 -1.86 14.46 15.38
CA LEU A 145 -1.09 15.09 14.30
C LEU A 145 0.12 15.88 14.81
N ASP A 146 0.05 16.46 16.01
CA ASP A 146 1.19 17.16 16.62
C ASP A 146 2.36 16.23 16.91
N ASN A 147 2.07 14.96 17.21
CA ASN A 147 3.06 13.92 17.49
C ASN A 147 3.56 13.19 16.24
N ILE A 148 3.12 13.57 15.03
CA ILE A 148 3.54 12.95 13.77
C ILE A 148 4.41 13.90 12.96
N ASN A 149 5.51 13.33 12.45
CA ASN A 149 6.35 14.03 11.46
C ASN A 149 5.66 14.03 10.08
N GLU A 150 5.73 15.15 9.36
CA GLU A 150 5.15 15.29 8.02
C GLU A 150 5.70 14.27 7.01
N ASN A 151 6.95 13.83 7.16
CA ASN A 151 7.49 12.77 6.31
C ASN A 151 6.73 11.43 6.47
N ILE A 152 6.21 11.16 7.66
CA ILE A 152 5.37 10.00 7.91
C ILE A 152 4.05 10.13 7.14
N LEU A 153 3.42 11.30 7.18
CA LEU A 153 2.17 11.56 6.45
C LEU A 153 2.34 11.36 4.94
N ARG A 154 3.45 11.80 4.37
CA ARG A 154 3.76 11.63 2.94
C ARG A 154 4.04 10.17 2.58
N SER A 155 4.67 9.42 3.47
CA SER A 155 5.07 8.03 3.21
C SER A 155 3.95 7.03 3.47
N TYR A 156 3.26 7.16 4.60
CA TYR A 156 2.28 6.20 5.12
C TYR A 156 0.82 6.65 4.97
N GLY A 157 0.58 7.94 4.73
CA GLY A 157 -0.75 8.54 4.72
C GLY A 157 -1.14 9.09 6.09
N VAL A 158 -2.44 9.14 6.39
CA VAL A 158 -2.95 9.83 7.59
C VAL A 158 -2.72 9.10 8.90
N TYR A 159 -2.30 7.83 8.87
CA TYR A 159 -1.95 7.04 10.05
C TYR A 159 -0.93 5.97 9.74
N GLN A 160 -0.13 5.62 10.74
CA GLN A 160 0.82 4.52 10.72
C GLN A 160 0.32 3.46 11.71
N ILE A 161 -0.27 2.38 11.17
CA ILE A 161 -0.97 1.37 11.98
C ILE A 161 -0.05 0.61 12.93
N GLU A 162 1.20 0.39 12.53
CA GLU A 162 2.24 -0.26 13.32
C GLU A 162 2.77 0.61 14.47
N ALA A 163 2.32 1.87 14.56
CA ALA A 163 2.74 2.83 15.57
C ALA A 163 1.54 3.44 16.31
N GLN A 164 1.58 4.74 16.55
CA GLN A 164 0.52 5.44 17.29
C GLN A 164 -0.83 5.46 16.55
N GLY A 165 -0.83 5.30 15.24
CA GLY A 165 -2.04 5.28 14.43
C GLY A 165 -3.03 4.19 14.82
N ARG A 166 -2.56 3.05 15.37
CA ARG A 166 -3.47 1.99 15.85
C ARG A 166 -4.46 2.46 16.91
N LYS A 167 -4.10 3.44 17.72
CA LYS A 167 -4.96 3.99 18.79
C LYS A 167 -6.20 4.71 18.28
N LEU A 168 -6.19 5.14 17.00
CA LEU A 168 -7.30 5.81 16.35
C LEU A 168 -8.46 4.86 16.02
N PHE A 169 -8.24 3.55 16.06
CA PHE A 169 -9.19 2.55 15.59
C PHE A 169 -9.90 1.83 16.74
N GLU A 170 -11.19 1.64 16.55
CA GLU A 170 -12.05 0.79 17.37
C GLU A 170 -11.91 -0.67 16.94
N GLU A 171 -11.93 -0.91 15.63
CA GLU A 171 -11.88 -2.23 15.03
C GLU A 171 -10.97 -2.23 13.80
N ILE A 172 -10.22 -3.32 13.64
CA ILE A 172 -9.33 -3.56 12.50
C ILE A 172 -9.55 -5.00 12.06
N ASN A 173 -10.10 -5.16 10.85
CA ASN A 173 -10.41 -6.45 10.23
C ASN A 173 -9.56 -6.64 8.98
N GLY A 174 -8.65 -7.58 8.99
CA GLY A 174 -7.75 -7.93 7.88
C GLY A 174 -6.41 -8.44 8.38
N GLU A 175 -5.66 -9.05 7.47
CA GLU A 175 -4.31 -9.52 7.75
C GLU A 175 -3.34 -8.35 7.97
N GLU A 176 -2.47 -8.44 8.98
CA GLU A 176 -1.60 -7.34 9.40
C GLU A 176 -0.68 -6.89 8.25
N GLU A 177 -0.03 -7.82 7.55
CA GLU A 177 0.85 -7.49 6.45
C GLU A 177 0.10 -6.95 5.22
N SER A 178 -1.16 -7.34 5.02
CA SER A 178 -2.03 -6.75 4.00
C SER A 178 -2.38 -5.30 4.34
N ILE A 179 -2.64 -4.99 5.61
CA ILE A 179 -2.88 -3.63 6.10
C ILE A 179 -1.63 -2.76 5.87
N LEU A 180 -0.45 -3.35 5.98
CA LEU A 180 0.84 -2.69 5.69
C LEU A 180 1.16 -2.63 4.19
N GLY A 181 0.25 -3.08 3.34
CA GLY A 181 0.33 -2.99 1.88
C GLY A 181 1.11 -4.11 1.21
N MET A 182 1.23 -5.29 1.88
CA MET A 182 1.89 -6.48 1.34
C MET A 182 1.10 -7.73 1.71
N PRO A 183 0.15 -8.21 0.90
CA PRO A 183 -0.61 -9.45 1.14
C PRO A 183 0.29 -10.69 0.99
N ILE A 184 1.19 -10.88 1.95
CA ILE A 184 2.29 -11.85 1.90
C ILE A 184 1.79 -13.30 1.99
N ASP A 185 0.70 -13.55 2.70
CA ASP A 185 0.15 -14.90 2.86
C ASP A 185 -0.30 -15.51 1.53
N LYS A 186 -0.80 -14.67 0.62
CA LYS A 186 -1.16 -15.07 -0.74
C LYS A 186 0.06 -15.12 -1.67
N LEU A 187 1.01 -14.21 -1.49
CA LEU A 187 2.20 -14.06 -2.33
C LEU A 187 3.25 -15.14 -2.07
N LYS A 188 3.55 -15.44 -0.80
CA LYS A 188 4.64 -16.31 -0.39
C LYS A 188 4.54 -17.75 -0.97
N PRO A 189 3.38 -18.45 -0.93
CA PRO A 189 3.27 -19.78 -1.53
C PRO A 189 3.58 -19.76 -3.04
N TYR A 190 3.15 -18.72 -3.74
CA TYR A 190 3.42 -18.56 -5.16
C TYR A 190 4.91 -18.33 -5.43
N LEU A 191 5.57 -17.44 -4.68
CA LEU A 191 7.02 -17.23 -4.84
C LEU A 191 7.84 -18.52 -4.59
N HIS A 192 7.42 -19.36 -3.65
CA HIS A 192 8.06 -20.64 -3.39
C HIS A 192 7.81 -21.66 -4.50
N SER A 193 6.74 -21.54 -5.29
CA SER A 193 6.46 -22.41 -6.43
C SER A 193 7.22 -22.02 -7.70
N LEU A 194 7.78 -20.82 -7.75
CA LEU A 194 8.63 -20.39 -8.86
C LEU A 194 10.02 -21.01 -8.69
N VAL A 195 10.25 -22.15 -9.31
CA VAL A 195 11.54 -22.88 -9.29
C VAL A 195 12.35 -22.56 -10.53
#